data_d8be03ce85d5c55943963918257567d8
#
_entry.id   d8be03ce85d5c55943963918257567d8
#
_cell.length_a   1.000
_cell.length_b   1.000
_cell.length_c   1.000
_cell.angle_alpha   90.00
_cell.angle_beta   90.00
_cell.angle_gamma   90.00
#
_symmetry.space_group_name_H-M   'P 1'
#
loop_
_entity.id
_entity.type
_entity.pdbx_description
1 polymer ?
#
loop_
_entity_poly.entity_id
_entity_poly.type
_entity_poly.pdbx_seq_one_letter_code
_entity_poly.pdbx_strand_id
1 'polypeptide(L)'
;MPENPSSPDPTATSRLRAERITLTYDRTEILRDLSVAVPAGGFTVIIGPNACGKSTLLRGLSRLLPPSSGRVVLDGKSISEYPAKEVARRLGLLPQSATAPDGITVADLVARGRYPHQNLMRQWSDADERAVQHALDATGTADLASRPVDALSGGQRQRVWVAMVLAQETDLLLLDEPTTFLDVAHQVDLMELLAHLNLSLIHI
;
A
#
# COMPACT_ATOMS: atom_id res chain seq x y z
N MET A 1 31.09 -24.98 -24.14
CA MET A 1 30.55 -24.18 -23.02
C MET A 1 29.06 -24.44 -22.96
N PRO A 2 28.50 -24.97 -21.87
CA PRO A 2 27.05 -25.17 -21.77
C PRO A 2 26.38 -23.83 -21.52
N GLU A 3 25.38 -23.50 -22.32
CA GLU A 3 24.50 -22.35 -22.13
C GLU A 3 23.81 -22.44 -20.77
N ASN A 4 23.93 -21.37 -20.00
CA ASN A 4 23.25 -21.20 -18.71
C ASN A 4 21.74 -21.15 -18.99
N PRO A 5 20.88 -21.99 -18.35
CA PRO A 5 19.45 -21.90 -18.56
C PRO A 5 18.98 -20.49 -18.16
N SER A 6 18.35 -19.82 -19.10
CA SER A 6 17.77 -18.47 -18.96
C SER A 6 16.99 -18.37 -17.64
N SER A 7 17.44 -17.48 -16.78
CA SER A 7 16.66 -17.07 -15.60
C SER A 7 15.24 -16.70 -16.06
N PRO A 8 14.19 -17.16 -15.41
CA PRO A 8 12.83 -16.83 -15.80
C PRO A 8 12.69 -15.30 -15.82
N ASP A 9 12.12 -14.77 -16.88
CA ASP A 9 11.88 -13.33 -17.04
C ASP A 9 11.04 -12.84 -15.84
N PRO A 10 11.59 -12.01 -14.95
CA PRO A 10 10.90 -11.56 -13.75
C PRO A 10 9.63 -10.77 -14.06
N THR A 11 9.44 -10.35 -15.31
CA THR A 11 8.24 -9.62 -15.75
C THR A 11 7.04 -10.54 -16.01
N ALA A 12 7.27 -11.83 -16.26
CA ALA A 12 6.22 -12.78 -16.63
C ALA A 12 5.28 -13.14 -15.45
N THR A 13 5.73 -12.97 -14.19
CA THR A 13 4.98 -13.32 -12.98
C THR A 13 4.60 -12.11 -12.12
N SER A 14 4.92 -10.88 -12.55
CA SER A 14 4.61 -9.70 -11.75
C SER A 14 3.17 -9.24 -11.92
N ARG A 15 2.45 -9.10 -10.80
CA ARG A 15 1.07 -8.58 -10.79
C ARG A 15 1.02 -7.07 -11.02
N LEU A 16 2.05 -6.34 -10.59
CA LEU A 16 2.16 -4.89 -10.74
C LEU A 16 3.47 -4.54 -11.42
N ARG A 17 3.42 -3.81 -12.53
CA ARG A 17 4.61 -3.34 -13.22
C ARG A 17 4.41 -1.99 -13.89
N ALA A 18 5.47 -1.20 -13.96
CA ALA A 18 5.56 -0.01 -14.78
C ALA A 18 6.35 -0.34 -16.06
N GLU A 19 5.86 0.11 -17.20
CA GLU A 19 6.47 -0.08 -18.51
C GLU A 19 6.81 1.29 -19.11
N ARG A 20 8.10 1.66 -19.06
CA ARG A 20 8.67 2.89 -19.61
C ARG A 20 7.90 4.15 -19.19
N ILE A 21 7.54 4.23 -17.91
CA ILE A 21 6.78 5.38 -17.41
C ILE A 21 7.66 6.61 -17.24
N THR A 22 7.11 7.76 -17.60
CA THR A 22 7.61 9.08 -17.23
C THR A 22 6.58 9.74 -16.31
N LEU A 23 7.02 10.19 -15.13
CA LEU A 23 6.18 10.85 -14.15
C LEU A 23 6.62 12.31 -13.97
N THR A 24 5.65 13.22 -14.01
CA THR A 24 5.88 14.66 -13.96
C THR A 24 5.00 15.30 -12.86
N TYR A 25 5.57 16.31 -12.20
CA TYR A 25 4.83 17.27 -11.36
C TYR A 25 5.00 18.66 -11.94
N ASP A 26 3.90 19.37 -12.17
CA ASP A 26 3.90 20.76 -12.64
C ASP A 26 4.93 21.02 -13.76
N ARG A 27 4.97 20.14 -14.77
CA ARG A 27 5.90 20.13 -15.93
C ARG A 27 7.36 19.75 -15.60
N THR A 28 7.69 19.40 -14.36
CA THR A 28 9.02 18.91 -14.01
C THR A 28 9.02 17.38 -14.06
N GLU A 29 9.87 16.79 -14.89
CA GLU A 29 10.09 15.36 -14.91
C GLU A 29 10.79 14.91 -13.64
N ILE A 30 10.17 13.99 -12.88
CA ILE A 30 10.74 13.39 -11.68
C ILE A 30 11.34 12.03 -12.00
N LEU A 31 10.63 11.24 -12.80
CA LEU A 31 11.10 9.94 -13.28
C LEU A 31 10.94 9.88 -14.80
N ARG A 32 11.95 9.34 -15.49
CA ARG A 32 11.99 9.28 -16.94
C ARG A 32 12.26 7.85 -17.41
N ASP A 33 11.43 7.38 -18.35
CA ASP A 33 11.57 6.08 -19.05
C ASP A 33 11.86 4.90 -18.10
N LEU A 34 11.21 4.89 -16.92
CA LEU A 34 11.44 3.89 -15.88
C LEU A 34 10.58 2.66 -16.14
N SER A 35 11.23 1.49 -16.10
CA SER A 35 10.53 0.20 -16.06
C SER A 35 10.88 -0.51 -14.76
N VAL A 36 9.87 -1.00 -14.05
CA VAL A 36 10.01 -1.77 -12.81
C VAL A 36 8.89 -2.79 -12.70
N ALA A 37 9.21 -3.97 -12.20
CA ALA A 37 8.25 -5.03 -11.92
C ALA A 37 8.29 -5.38 -10.44
N VAL A 38 7.10 -5.54 -9.83
CA VAL A 38 6.94 -6.01 -8.46
C VAL A 38 6.59 -7.50 -8.52
N PRO A 39 7.50 -8.39 -8.10
CA PRO A 39 7.24 -9.83 -8.10
C PRO A 39 6.04 -10.19 -7.23
N ALA A 40 5.25 -11.17 -7.65
CA ALA A 40 4.15 -11.68 -6.83
C ALA A 40 4.69 -12.45 -5.62
N GLY A 41 3.99 -12.37 -4.48
CA GLY A 41 4.32 -13.11 -3.26
C GLY A 41 5.65 -12.73 -2.61
N GLY A 42 6.23 -11.58 -2.98
CA GLY A 42 7.51 -11.12 -2.47
C GLY A 42 7.43 -9.79 -1.73
N PHE A 43 8.44 -9.50 -0.93
CA PHE A 43 8.65 -8.21 -0.30
C PHE A 43 9.70 -7.44 -1.13
N THR A 44 9.30 -6.33 -1.73
CA THR A 44 10.17 -5.50 -2.56
C THR A 44 10.47 -4.18 -1.86
N VAL A 45 11.75 -3.84 -1.70
CA VAL A 45 12.18 -2.59 -1.08
C VAL A 45 12.80 -1.67 -2.14
N ILE A 46 12.33 -0.43 -2.19
CA ILE A 46 12.88 0.62 -3.05
C ILE A 46 13.82 1.48 -2.20
N ILE A 47 15.11 1.43 -2.51
CA ILE A 47 16.15 2.18 -1.80
C ILE A 47 16.68 3.30 -2.69
N GLY A 48 16.92 4.46 -2.11
CA GLY A 48 17.49 5.61 -2.80
C GLY A 48 17.53 6.86 -1.91
N PRO A 49 18.29 7.89 -2.29
CA PRO A 49 18.37 9.13 -1.53
C PRO A 49 17.02 9.85 -1.45
N ASN A 50 16.92 10.82 -0.51
CA ASN A 50 15.72 11.65 -0.43
C ASN A 50 15.54 12.42 -1.72
N ALA A 51 14.28 12.66 -2.10
CA ALA A 51 13.87 13.35 -3.32
C ALA A 51 14.27 12.67 -4.65
N CYS A 52 14.70 11.39 -4.66
CA CYS A 52 14.99 10.67 -5.91
C CYS A 52 13.74 10.13 -6.65
N GLY A 53 12.54 10.40 -6.15
CA GLY A 53 11.29 10.01 -6.81
C GLY A 53 10.62 8.73 -6.28
N LYS A 54 11.02 8.17 -5.13
CA LYS A 54 10.40 6.96 -4.53
C LYS A 54 8.89 7.11 -4.35
N SER A 55 8.47 8.16 -3.64
CA SER A 55 7.05 8.46 -3.41
C SER A 55 6.30 8.77 -4.70
N THR A 56 6.97 9.41 -5.67
CA THR A 56 6.41 9.66 -7.00
C THR A 56 6.16 8.35 -7.75
N LEU A 57 7.09 7.40 -7.68
CA LEU A 57 6.91 6.07 -8.24
C LEU A 57 5.73 5.34 -7.62
N LEU A 58 5.62 5.32 -6.28
CA LEU A 58 4.50 4.67 -5.57
C LEU A 58 3.14 5.31 -5.96
N ARG A 59 3.09 6.63 -6.10
CA ARG A 59 1.89 7.34 -6.59
C ARG A 59 1.56 7.00 -8.04
N GLY A 60 2.58 6.82 -8.90
CA GLY A 60 2.41 6.33 -10.26
C GLY A 60 1.84 4.91 -10.29
N LEU A 61 2.44 3.99 -9.56
CA LEU A 61 2.03 2.61 -9.44
C LEU A 61 0.62 2.44 -8.86
N SER A 62 0.20 3.33 -7.96
CA SER A 62 -1.13 3.31 -7.33
C SER A 62 -2.22 4.09 -8.10
N ARG A 63 -1.92 4.61 -9.30
CA ARG A 63 -2.83 5.43 -10.10
C ARG A 63 -3.17 6.80 -9.49
N LEU A 64 -2.47 7.24 -8.45
CA LEU A 64 -2.65 8.59 -7.89
C LEU A 64 -1.99 9.67 -8.75
N LEU A 65 -0.96 9.30 -9.52
CA LEU A 65 -0.30 10.16 -10.48
C LEU A 65 -0.27 9.45 -11.84
N PRO A 66 -1.06 9.91 -12.83
CA PRO A 66 -1.03 9.31 -14.16
C PRO A 66 0.32 9.58 -14.85
N PRO A 67 0.94 8.58 -15.50
CA PRO A 67 2.17 8.80 -16.23
C PRO A 67 1.93 9.68 -17.47
N SER A 68 2.87 10.57 -17.78
CA SER A 68 2.87 11.38 -19.01
C SER A 68 3.24 10.55 -20.23
N SER A 69 4.00 9.45 -20.07
CA SER A 69 4.26 8.44 -21.08
C SER A 69 4.47 7.06 -20.44
N GLY A 70 4.36 6.01 -21.24
CA GLY A 70 4.37 4.63 -20.73
C GLY A 70 3.05 4.22 -20.08
N ARG A 71 3.05 3.12 -19.34
CA ARG A 71 1.86 2.64 -18.66
C ARG A 71 2.20 1.83 -17.41
N VAL A 72 1.27 1.79 -16.47
CA VAL A 72 1.28 0.86 -15.33
C VAL A 72 0.31 -0.28 -15.61
N VAL A 73 0.76 -1.50 -15.40
CA VAL A 73 -0.02 -2.72 -15.61
C VAL A 73 -0.27 -3.39 -14.27
N LEU A 74 -1.53 -3.68 -13.99
CA LEU A 74 -2.01 -4.42 -12.82
C LEU A 74 -2.74 -5.67 -13.32
N ASP A 75 -2.32 -6.86 -12.86
CA ASP A 75 -2.90 -8.14 -13.26
C ASP A 75 -3.07 -8.28 -14.78
N GLY A 76 -2.04 -7.90 -15.55
CA GLY A 76 -2.00 -8.01 -17.00
C GLY A 76 -2.73 -6.93 -17.80
N LYS A 77 -3.47 -6.03 -17.15
CA LYS A 77 -4.25 -4.96 -17.78
C LYS A 77 -3.74 -3.59 -17.35
N SER A 78 -3.87 -2.57 -18.22
CA SER A 78 -3.51 -1.19 -17.82
C SER A 78 -4.33 -0.74 -16.62
N ILE A 79 -3.64 -0.19 -15.59
CA ILE A 79 -4.31 0.26 -14.35
C ILE A 79 -5.33 1.37 -14.62
N SER A 80 -5.16 2.13 -15.69
CA SER A 80 -6.09 3.19 -16.10
C SER A 80 -7.43 2.66 -16.61
N GLU A 81 -7.49 1.40 -17.05
CA GLU A 81 -8.70 0.77 -17.58
C GLU A 81 -9.61 0.20 -16.49
N TYR A 82 -9.12 0.08 -15.27
CA TYR A 82 -9.95 -0.36 -14.15
C TYR A 82 -10.79 0.79 -13.58
N PRO A 83 -12.00 0.55 -13.06
CA PRO A 83 -12.67 1.48 -12.16
C PRO A 83 -11.82 1.78 -10.92
N ALA A 84 -11.87 2.99 -10.36
CA ALA A 84 -11.05 3.37 -9.21
C ALA A 84 -11.26 2.45 -7.99
N LYS A 85 -12.50 2.07 -7.70
CA LYS A 85 -12.82 1.12 -6.61
C LYS A 85 -12.24 -0.27 -6.83
N GLU A 86 -12.14 -0.71 -8.09
CA GLU A 86 -11.56 -2.01 -8.39
C GLU A 86 -10.04 -2.02 -8.17
N VAL A 87 -9.34 -0.95 -8.55
CA VAL A 87 -7.92 -0.78 -8.18
C VAL A 87 -7.77 -0.80 -6.67
N ALA A 88 -8.60 -0.05 -5.93
CA ALA A 88 -8.54 0.02 -4.48
C ALA A 88 -8.91 -1.30 -3.76
N ARG A 89 -9.54 -2.27 -4.43
CA ARG A 89 -9.74 -3.63 -3.89
C ARG A 89 -8.56 -4.56 -4.12
N ARG A 90 -7.61 -4.19 -4.97
CA ARG A 90 -6.45 -5.00 -5.36
C ARG A 90 -5.15 -4.45 -4.81
N LEU A 91 -5.09 -3.14 -4.59
CA LEU A 91 -3.89 -2.43 -4.22
C LEU A 91 -4.18 -1.39 -3.14
N GLY A 92 -3.56 -1.55 -1.97
CA GLY A 92 -3.53 -0.57 -0.90
C GLY A 92 -2.30 0.31 -0.98
N LEU A 93 -2.43 1.57 -0.58
CA LEU A 93 -1.32 2.50 -0.45
C LEU A 93 -1.37 3.18 0.92
N LEU A 94 -0.26 3.09 1.65
CA LEU A 94 0.02 3.94 2.81
C LEU A 94 0.95 5.07 2.37
N PRO A 95 0.49 6.32 2.29
CA PRO A 95 1.34 7.45 1.94
C PRO A 95 2.23 7.86 3.12
N GLN A 96 3.36 8.51 2.85
CA GLN A 96 4.31 9.01 3.85
C GLN A 96 3.64 9.95 4.86
N SER A 97 2.72 10.80 4.42
CA SER A 97 1.96 11.72 5.26
C SER A 97 0.48 11.43 5.12
N ALA A 98 -0.09 10.81 6.14
CA ALA A 98 -1.51 10.56 6.24
C ALA A 98 -2.12 11.46 7.31
N THR A 99 -3.21 12.15 6.99
CA THR A 99 -3.95 13.01 7.91
C THR A 99 -5.31 12.42 8.21
N ALA A 100 -5.65 12.38 9.49
CA ALA A 100 -6.99 11.99 9.94
C ALA A 100 -7.84 13.24 10.20
N PRO A 101 -9.15 13.19 10.03
CA PRO A 101 -10.04 14.22 10.53
C PRO A 101 -9.92 14.36 12.05
N ASP A 102 -10.06 15.60 12.54
CA ASP A 102 -10.00 15.89 13.96
C ASP A 102 -11.05 15.08 14.74
N GLY A 103 -10.62 14.51 15.86
CA GLY A 103 -11.49 13.76 16.78
C GLY A 103 -11.97 12.41 16.26
N ILE A 104 -11.51 11.92 15.09
CA ILE A 104 -11.88 10.58 14.60
C ILE A 104 -11.32 9.50 15.53
N THR A 105 -12.11 8.49 15.83
CA THR A 105 -11.64 7.33 16.60
C THR A 105 -10.78 6.40 15.75
N VAL A 106 -9.96 5.57 16.40
CA VAL A 106 -9.16 4.53 15.74
C VAL A 106 -10.06 3.59 14.94
N ALA A 107 -11.16 3.10 15.54
CA ALA A 107 -12.09 2.20 14.86
C ALA A 107 -12.68 2.85 13.60
N ASP A 108 -13.11 4.11 13.69
CA ASP A 108 -13.69 4.83 12.54
C ASP A 108 -12.66 5.08 11.45
N LEU A 109 -11.39 5.35 11.81
CA LEU A 109 -10.32 5.53 10.83
C LEU A 109 -10.02 4.20 10.12
N VAL A 110 -9.89 3.10 10.85
CA VAL A 110 -9.63 1.76 10.27
C VAL A 110 -10.80 1.31 9.40
N ALA A 111 -12.03 1.59 9.80
CA ALA A 111 -13.24 1.32 9.03
C ALA A 111 -13.25 2.01 7.64
N ARG A 112 -12.54 3.13 7.47
CA ARG A 112 -12.41 3.78 6.16
C ARG A 112 -11.66 2.92 5.14
N GLY A 113 -10.83 1.98 5.59
CA GLY A 113 -10.22 0.98 4.72
C GLY A 113 -11.26 0.15 3.95
N ARG A 114 -12.48 0.01 4.49
CA ARG A 114 -13.57 -0.75 3.84
C ARG A 114 -14.32 0.01 2.75
N TYR A 115 -14.06 1.31 2.57
CA TYR A 115 -14.74 2.14 1.57
C TYR A 115 -14.80 1.53 0.14
N PRO A 116 -13.74 0.89 -0.37
CA PRO A 116 -13.79 0.25 -1.70
C PRO A 116 -14.82 -0.89 -1.80
N HIS A 117 -15.16 -1.55 -0.69
CA HIS A 117 -16.08 -2.68 -0.63
C HIS A 117 -17.54 -2.24 -0.47
N GLN A 118 -17.78 -1.00 -0.07
CA GLN A 118 -19.11 -0.43 0.12
C GLN A 118 -19.72 0.04 -1.20
N ASN A 119 -21.05 0.02 -1.29
CA ASN A 119 -21.81 0.62 -2.39
C ASN A 119 -23.11 1.25 -1.85
N LEU A 120 -23.91 1.89 -2.72
CA LEU A 120 -25.12 2.59 -2.33
C LEU A 120 -26.16 1.69 -1.64
N MET A 121 -26.19 0.38 -1.95
CA MET A 121 -27.13 -0.58 -1.38
C MET A 121 -26.55 -1.35 -0.20
N ARG A 122 -25.20 -1.46 -0.10
CA ARG A 122 -24.49 -2.19 0.94
C ARG A 122 -23.49 -1.27 1.59
N GLN A 123 -23.91 -0.60 2.66
CA GLN A 123 -23.06 0.38 3.36
C GLN A 123 -22.09 -0.30 4.32
N TRP A 124 -22.54 -1.25 5.13
CA TRP A 124 -21.75 -1.99 6.12
C TRP A 124 -22.20 -3.44 6.22
N SER A 125 -21.30 -4.36 6.48
CA SER A 125 -21.59 -5.79 6.60
C SER A 125 -20.76 -6.43 7.70
N ASP A 126 -21.18 -7.63 8.17
CA ASP A 126 -20.40 -8.42 9.13
C ASP A 126 -18.99 -8.77 8.61
N ALA A 127 -18.80 -8.84 7.30
CA ALA A 127 -17.48 -9.03 6.71
C ALA A 127 -16.61 -7.78 6.89
N ASP A 128 -17.19 -6.58 6.79
CA ASP A 128 -16.45 -5.33 7.03
C ASP A 128 -16.06 -5.21 8.50
N GLU A 129 -16.96 -5.58 9.41
CA GLU A 129 -16.67 -5.60 10.85
C GLU A 129 -15.51 -6.56 11.16
N ARG A 130 -15.57 -7.79 10.63
CA ARG A 130 -14.48 -8.77 10.83
C ARG A 130 -13.14 -8.30 10.24
N ALA A 131 -13.15 -7.67 9.07
CA ALA A 131 -11.93 -7.14 8.46
C ALA A 131 -11.31 -6.03 9.30
N VAL A 132 -12.12 -5.14 9.86
CA VAL A 132 -11.66 -4.08 10.77
C VAL A 132 -11.10 -4.68 12.05
N GLN A 133 -11.83 -5.62 12.69
CA GLN A 133 -11.36 -6.27 13.91
C GLN A 133 -10.04 -7.02 13.68
N HIS A 134 -9.96 -7.80 12.59
CA HIS A 134 -8.74 -8.51 12.23
C HIS A 134 -7.55 -7.56 12.01
N ALA A 135 -7.77 -6.42 11.35
CA ALA A 135 -6.72 -5.43 11.13
C ALA A 135 -6.24 -4.78 12.44
N LEU A 136 -7.16 -4.48 13.36
CA LEU A 136 -6.85 -3.95 14.68
C LEU A 136 -6.05 -4.95 15.52
N ASP A 137 -6.45 -6.22 15.51
CA ASP A 137 -5.76 -7.29 16.24
C ASP A 137 -4.37 -7.54 15.65
N ALA A 138 -4.25 -7.63 14.33
CA ALA A 138 -2.99 -7.85 13.63
C ALA A 138 -1.95 -6.75 13.89
N THR A 139 -2.40 -5.51 14.12
CA THR A 139 -1.50 -4.38 14.40
C THR A 139 -1.34 -4.09 15.90
N GLY A 140 -1.98 -4.87 16.78
CA GLY A 140 -1.96 -4.66 18.23
C GLY A 140 -2.53 -3.29 18.63
N THR A 141 -3.62 -2.88 17.99
CA THR A 141 -4.28 -1.57 18.23
C THR A 141 -5.74 -1.69 18.66
N ALA A 142 -6.23 -2.91 18.93
CA ALA A 142 -7.61 -3.16 19.33
C ALA A 142 -8.02 -2.45 20.64
N ASP A 143 -7.11 -2.38 21.60
CA ASP A 143 -7.29 -1.66 22.86
C ASP A 143 -7.40 -0.13 22.70
N LEU A 144 -7.00 0.38 21.55
CA LEU A 144 -7.04 1.81 21.20
C LEU A 144 -8.29 2.19 20.39
N ALA A 145 -9.16 1.22 20.03
CA ALA A 145 -10.25 1.38 19.06
C ALA A 145 -11.15 2.59 19.32
N SER A 146 -11.48 2.87 20.59
CA SER A 146 -12.32 4.01 20.99
C SER A 146 -11.58 5.33 21.19
N ARG A 147 -10.24 5.33 21.11
CA ARG A 147 -9.44 6.54 21.34
C ARG A 147 -9.42 7.42 20.10
N PRO A 148 -9.40 8.75 20.26
CA PRO A 148 -9.12 9.69 19.17
C PRO A 148 -7.71 9.47 18.62
N VAL A 149 -7.55 9.53 17.30
CA VAL A 149 -6.26 9.29 16.62
C VAL A 149 -5.23 10.37 16.95
N ASP A 150 -5.66 11.60 17.19
CA ASP A 150 -4.82 12.73 17.59
C ASP A 150 -4.22 12.56 19.00
N ALA A 151 -4.86 11.77 19.87
CA ALA A 151 -4.38 11.46 21.22
C ALA A 151 -3.36 10.30 21.26
N LEU A 152 -2.96 9.74 20.12
CA LEU A 152 -2.02 8.61 20.02
C LEU A 152 -0.57 9.09 19.94
N SER A 153 0.36 8.26 20.45
CA SER A 153 1.79 8.42 20.16
C SER A 153 2.08 8.23 18.66
N GLY A 154 3.24 8.69 18.18
CA GLY A 154 3.65 8.52 16.78
C GLY A 154 3.62 7.06 16.33
N GLY A 155 4.18 6.15 17.13
CA GLY A 155 4.20 4.72 16.83
C GLY A 155 2.81 4.08 16.85
N GLN A 156 1.95 4.44 17.83
CA GLN A 156 0.56 3.97 17.85
C GLN A 156 -0.20 4.47 16.62
N ARG A 157 -0.06 5.73 16.29
CA ARG A 157 -0.70 6.34 15.12
C ARG A 157 -0.26 5.64 13.82
N GLN A 158 1.02 5.35 13.67
CA GLN A 158 1.53 4.65 12.49
C GLN A 158 0.94 3.24 12.35
N ARG A 159 0.86 2.47 13.46
CA ARG A 159 0.21 1.14 13.44
C ARG A 159 -1.27 1.22 13.08
N VAL A 160 -1.97 2.25 13.53
CA VAL A 160 -3.38 2.49 13.15
C VAL A 160 -3.53 2.78 11.66
N TRP A 161 -2.61 3.54 11.05
CA TRP A 161 -2.61 3.75 9.61
C TRP A 161 -2.34 2.45 8.83
N VAL A 162 -1.44 1.60 9.32
CA VAL A 162 -1.23 0.27 8.76
C VAL A 162 -2.51 -0.57 8.90
N ALA A 163 -3.17 -0.55 10.07
CA ALA A 163 -4.45 -1.24 10.28
C ALA A 163 -5.51 -0.80 9.25
N MET A 164 -5.63 0.50 8.98
CA MET A 164 -6.56 1.02 7.97
C MET A 164 -6.30 0.43 6.57
N VAL A 165 -5.03 0.33 6.17
CA VAL A 165 -4.71 -0.24 4.86
C VAL A 165 -4.90 -1.75 4.84
N LEU A 166 -4.63 -2.46 5.94
CA LEU A 166 -4.91 -3.90 6.07
C LEU A 166 -6.41 -4.21 6.05
N ALA A 167 -7.23 -3.37 6.68
CA ALA A 167 -8.68 -3.51 6.64
C ALA A 167 -9.25 -3.42 5.21
N GLN A 168 -8.49 -2.88 4.26
CA GLN A 168 -8.85 -2.86 2.84
C GLN A 168 -8.81 -4.26 2.20
N GLU A 169 -8.09 -5.24 2.80
CA GLU A 169 -7.95 -6.62 2.31
C GLU A 169 -7.49 -6.67 0.85
N THR A 170 -6.36 -6.03 0.56
CA THR A 170 -5.76 -6.02 -0.78
C THR A 170 -4.60 -6.99 -0.87
N ASP A 171 -4.44 -7.63 -2.03
CA ASP A 171 -3.33 -8.55 -2.30
C ASP A 171 -1.98 -7.84 -2.52
N LEU A 172 -2.01 -6.56 -2.84
CA LEU A 172 -0.84 -5.71 -3.06
C LEU A 172 -0.86 -4.54 -2.09
N LEU A 173 0.26 -4.29 -1.42
CA LEU A 173 0.42 -3.20 -0.48
C LEU A 173 1.64 -2.37 -0.85
N LEU A 174 1.44 -1.09 -1.06
CA LEU A 174 2.50 -0.10 -1.26
C LEU A 174 2.63 0.74 0.00
N LEU A 175 3.85 0.85 0.53
CA LEU A 175 4.15 1.62 1.74
C LEU A 175 5.21 2.67 1.42
N ASP A 176 4.88 3.94 1.64
CA ASP A 176 5.79 5.07 1.41
C ASP A 176 6.38 5.52 2.74
N GLU A 177 7.64 5.12 2.99
CA GLU A 177 8.39 5.43 4.22
C GLU A 177 7.60 5.15 5.52
N PRO A 178 7.08 3.91 5.73
CA PRO A 178 6.19 3.62 6.84
C PRO A 178 6.85 3.75 8.22
N THR A 179 8.16 3.88 8.29
CA THR A 179 8.95 3.99 9.53
C THR A 179 9.36 5.42 9.85
N THR A 180 9.01 6.40 9.02
CA THR A 180 9.35 7.82 9.24
C THR A 180 8.74 8.31 10.55
N PHE A 181 9.50 9.08 11.33
CA PHE A 181 9.13 9.59 12.67
C PHE A 181 8.98 8.53 13.78
N LEU A 182 9.39 7.27 13.56
CA LEU A 182 9.43 6.24 14.59
C LEU A 182 10.86 6.15 15.17
N ASP A 183 10.96 5.89 16.46
CA ASP A 183 12.21 5.47 17.07
C ASP A 183 12.60 4.05 16.60
N VAL A 184 13.85 3.66 16.83
CA VAL A 184 14.41 2.40 16.31
C VAL A 184 13.61 1.18 16.77
N ALA A 185 13.13 1.16 18.03
CA ALA A 185 12.34 0.04 18.54
C ALA A 185 11.02 -0.12 17.78
N HIS A 186 10.28 0.97 17.61
CA HIS A 186 9.03 0.96 16.86
C HIS A 186 9.22 0.71 15.35
N GLN A 187 10.39 1.06 14.78
CA GLN A 187 10.72 0.70 13.39
C GLN A 187 10.88 -0.82 13.25
N VAL A 188 11.59 -1.46 14.18
CA VAL A 188 11.76 -2.92 14.18
C VAL A 188 10.42 -3.62 14.35
N ASP A 189 9.61 -3.23 15.34
CA ASP A 189 8.26 -3.78 15.56
C ASP A 189 7.38 -3.70 14.32
N LEU A 190 7.42 -2.56 13.60
CA LEU A 190 6.64 -2.39 12.38
C LEU A 190 7.16 -3.28 11.24
N MET A 191 8.49 -3.40 11.08
CA MET A 191 9.07 -4.27 10.04
C MET A 191 8.78 -5.74 10.32
N GLU A 192 8.83 -6.19 11.58
CA GLU A 192 8.42 -7.53 11.98
C GLU A 192 6.94 -7.78 11.68
N LEU A 193 6.06 -6.83 12.01
CA LEU A 193 4.64 -6.90 11.67
C LEU A 193 4.45 -7.07 10.16
N LEU A 194 5.09 -6.25 9.33
CA LEU A 194 4.99 -6.33 7.88
C LEU A 194 5.53 -7.65 7.32
N ALA A 195 6.62 -8.18 7.90
CA ALA A 195 7.16 -9.48 7.52
C ALA A 195 6.20 -10.62 7.86
N HIS A 196 5.58 -10.61 9.05
CA HIS A 196 4.57 -11.58 9.45
C HIS A 196 3.32 -11.52 8.55
N LEU A 197 2.86 -10.32 8.20
CA LEU A 197 1.72 -10.12 7.30
C LEU A 197 2.02 -10.66 5.90
N ASN A 198 3.23 -10.40 5.36
CA ASN A 198 3.62 -10.94 4.06
C ASN A 198 3.61 -12.47 4.04
N LEU A 199 4.08 -13.11 5.12
CA LEU A 199 4.04 -14.57 5.26
C LEU A 199 2.61 -15.11 5.38
N SER A 200 1.71 -14.39 6.04
CA SER A 200 0.30 -14.79 6.19
C SER A 200 -0.53 -14.56 4.92
N LEU A 201 -0.18 -13.56 4.10
CA LEU A 201 -0.87 -13.27 2.83
C LEU A 201 -0.46 -14.23 1.69
N ILE A 202 0.63 -14.98 1.83
CA ILE A 202 1.06 -16.01 0.87
C ILE A 202 0.20 -17.29 0.98
N HIS A 203 -0.60 -17.44 2.02
CA HIS A 203 -1.42 -18.62 2.29
C HIS A 203 -2.92 -18.47 1.99
N ILE A 204 -3.31 -17.45 1.19
CA ILE A 204 -4.70 -17.30 0.73
C ILE A 204 -4.78 -17.48 -0.78
#